data_d94d6dcd4caa1ed132d70473df0f7b99
#
_entry.id   d94d6dcd4caa1ed132d70473df0f7b99
#
_cell.length_a   1.000
_cell.length_b   1.000
_cell.length_c   1.000
_cell.angle_alpha   90.00
_cell.angle_beta   90.00
_cell.angle_gamma   90.00
#
_symmetry.space_group_name_H-M   'P 1'
#
loop_
_entity.id
_entity.type
_entity.pdbx_description
1 polymer ?
#
loop_
_entity_poly.entity_id
_entity_poly.type
_entity_poly.pdbx_seq_one_letter_code
_entity_poly.pdbx_strand_id
1 'polypeptide(L)'
;IGDPENGGFLVGGGGSVVRQSMITSSTLDTDACIEQSMALVEAGCQIVRITAQTKRYAANLESIVAGIRARGSNVPVVADIHFKPDAALEAVKWCEMVRVNPGNYADSKKFDVREYTDEQYADELARIEAEFAPLASSLLTLPATPSD
;
A
#
# COMPACT_ATOMS: atom_id res chain seq x y z
N ILE A 1 10.60 -4.43 1.74
CA ILE A 1 9.28 -4.61 1.14
C ILE A 1 9.20 -6.03 0.62
N GLY A 2 8.25 -6.80 1.11
CA GLY A 2 8.21 -8.24 0.90
C GLY A 2 9.36 -8.97 1.64
N ASP A 3 9.39 -10.28 1.52
CA ASP A 3 10.45 -11.11 2.08
C ASP A 3 11.65 -11.16 1.13
N PRO A 4 12.86 -10.71 1.55
CA PRO A 4 14.05 -10.72 0.69
C PRO A 4 14.44 -12.12 0.19
N GLU A 5 14.09 -13.19 0.89
CA GLU A 5 14.36 -14.58 0.48
C GLU A 5 13.39 -15.05 -0.61
N ASN A 6 12.23 -14.39 -0.75
CA ASN A 6 11.15 -14.73 -1.68
C ASN A 6 10.84 -13.60 -2.69
N GLY A 7 11.83 -12.86 -3.13
CA GLY A 7 11.67 -11.81 -4.15
C GLY A 7 11.36 -10.43 -3.62
N GLY A 8 11.43 -10.21 -2.31
CA GLY A 8 11.35 -8.89 -1.69
C GLY A 8 12.66 -8.11 -1.76
N PHE A 9 12.62 -6.84 -1.35
CA PHE A 9 13.76 -5.92 -1.46
C PHE A 9 13.96 -5.10 -0.19
N LEU A 10 15.24 -4.96 0.20
CA LEU A 10 15.65 -3.95 1.18
C LEU A 10 15.67 -2.58 0.51
N VAL A 11 14.98 -1.62 1.10
CA VAL A 11 14.92 -0.24 0.63
C VAL A 11 15.56 0.68 1.65
N GLY A 12 16.62 1.40 1.26
CA GLY A 12 17.39 2.27 2.13
C GLY A 12 18.60 1.58 2.78
N GLY A 13 19.21 2.22 3.78
CA GLY A 13 20.32 1.64 4.57
C GLY A 13 21.60 1.29 3.78
N GLY A 14 21.86 1.95 2.66
CA GLY A 14 23.04 1.63 1.80
C GLY A 14 22.79 0.49 0.82
N GLY A 15 21.55 0.00 0.71
CA GLY A 15 21.14 -0.99 -0.30
C GLY A 15 21.15 -0.44 -1.73
N SER A 16 21.00 -1.33 -2.72
CA SER A 16 20.89 -0.96 -4.12
C SER A 16 19.63 -0.16 -4.39
N VAL A 17 19.66 0.69 -5.44
CA VAL A 17 18.46 1.39 -5.92
C VAL A 17 17.46 0.39 -6.47
N VAL A 18 16.25 0.40 -5.92
CA VAL A 18 15.15 -0.49 -6.34
C VAL A 18 14.25 0.22 -7.34
N ARG A 19 13.94 -0.45 -8.44
CA ARG A 19 13.09 0.08 -9.52
C ARG A 19 11.63 -0.21 -9.19
N GLN A 20 10.83 0.83 -9.04
CA GLN A 20 9.40 0.76 -8.84
C GLN A 20 8.65 1.44 -9.98
N SER A 21 7.56 0.85 -10.42
CA SER A 21 6.66 1.46 -11.39
C SER A 21 5.20 1.29 -10.99
N MET A 22 4.32 2.12 -11.55
CA MET A 22 2.89 2.07 -11.31
C MET A 22 2.16 1.52 -12.53
N ILE A 23 1.14 0.70 -12.30
CA ILE A 23 0.18 0.38 -13.33
C ILE A 23 -0.79 1.57 -13.53
N THR A 24 -1.32 1.69 -14.73
CA THR A 24 -2.28 2.73 -15.13
C THR A 24 -3.68 2.16 -15.40
N SER A 25 -3.82 0.85 -15.47
CA SER A 25 -5.10 0.16 -15.62
C SER A 25 -6.00 0.40 -14.40
N SER A 26 -7.31 0.39 -14.64
CA SER A 26 -8.27 0.47 -13.54
C SER A 26 -8.13 -0.75 -12.62
N THR A 27 -7.97 -0.53 -11.32
CA THR A 27 -7.83 -1.62 -10.34
C THR A 27 -9.10 -2.49 -10.23
N LEU A 28 -10.20 -2.13 -10.88
CA LEU A 28 -11.39 -3.00 -11.03
C LEU A 28 -11.31 -3.92 -12.26
N ASP A 29 -10.34 -3.70 -13.13
CA ASP A 29 -10.05 -4.58 -14.26
C ASP A 29 -8.87 -5.49 -13.87
N THR A 30 -9.20 -6.63 -13.28
CA THR A 30 -8.23 -7.58 -12.73
C THR A 30 -7.25 -8.07 -13.79
N ASP A 31 -7.75 -8.47 -14.95
CA ASP A 31 -6.93 -9.04 -16.02
C ASP A 31 -5.95 -8.01 -16.58
N ALA A 32 -6.42 -6.80 -16.87
CA ALA A 32 -5.56 -5.70 -17.33
C ALA A 32 -4.50 -5.32 -16.30
N CYS A 33 -4.82 -5.35 -14.99
CA CYS A 33 -3.85 -5.12 -13.93
C CYS A 33 -2.77 -6.20 -13.87
N ILE A 34 -3.15 -7.46 -13.99
CA ILE A 34 -2.21 -8.59 -14.00
C ILE A 34 -1.29 -8.49 -15.23
N GLU A 35 -1.86 -8.31 -16.44
CA GLU A 35 -1.09 -8.17 -17.67
C GLU A 35 -0.05 -7.03 -17.58
N GLN A 36 -0.50 -5.86 -17.15
CA GLN A 36 0.39 -4.70 -17.03
C GLN A 36 1.46 -4.91 -15.96
N SER A 37 1.11 -5.55 -14.83
CA SER A 37 2.08 -5.88 -13.78
C SER A 37 3.16 -6.84 -14.30
N MET A 38 2.78 -7.88 -15.04
CA MET A 38 3.72 -8.84 -15.61
C MET A 38 4.62 -8.18 -16.66
N ALA A 39 4.08 -7.30 -17.52
CA ALA A 39 4.89 -6.54 -18.46
C ALA A 39 5.93 -5.63 -17.77
N LEU A 40 5.55 -5.01 -16.63
CA LEU A 40 6.49 -4.24 -15.82
C LEU A 40 7.60 -5.11 -15.22
N VAL A 41 7.26 -6.31 -14.74
CA VAL A 41 8.23 -7.28 -14.20
C VAL A 41 9.21 -7.72 -15.30
N GLU A 42 8.73 -8.05 -16.50
CA GLU A 42 9.54 -8.41 -17.66
C GLU A 42 10.49 -7.28 -18.08
N ALA A 43 10.02 -6.01 -17.94
CA ALA A 43 10.85 -4.82 -18.16
C ALA A 43 11.88 -4.56 -17.03
N GLY A 44 11.92 -5.42 -16.01
CA GLY A 44 12.85 -5.34 -14.88
C GLY A 44 12.38 -4.47 -13.71
N CYS A 45 11.08 -4.23 -13.59
CA CYS A 45 10.49 -3.61 -12.42
C CYS A 45 10.59 -4.57 -11.22
N GLN A 46 11.00 -4.05 -10.07
CA GLN A 46 11.24 -4.84 -8.86
C GLN A 46 10.13 -4.66 -7.81
N ILE A 47 9.33 -3.61 -7.93
CA ILE A 47 8.16 -3.35 -7.09
C ILE A 47 7.05 -2.78 -7.98
N VAL A 48 5.88 -3.39 -7.95
CA VAL A 48 4.69 -2.91 -8.68
C VAL A 48 3.81 -2.12 -7.73
N ARG A 49 3.41 -0.92 -8.13
CA ARG A 49 2.53 -0.07 -7.34
C ARG A 49 1.15 0.06 -8.00
N ILE A 50 0.10 -0.15 -7.22
CA ILE A 50 -1.29 -0.18 -7.67
C ILE A 50 -2.12 0.79 -6.84
N THR A 51 -2.83 1.72 -7.49
CA THR A 51 -3.70 2.67 -6.80
C THR A 51 -4.99 2.00 -6.34
N ALA A 52 -5.37 2.17 -5.06
CA ALA A 52 -6.64 1.70 -4.53
C ALA A 52 -7.40 2.86 -3.85
N GLN A 53 -8.31 3.48 -4.59
CA GLN A 53 -8.98 4.72 -4.18
C GLN A 53 -10.08 4.51 -3.14
N THR A 54 -10.68 3.32 -3.10
CA THR A 54 -11.77 2.97 -2.18
C THR A 54 -11.61 1.54 -1.70
N LYS A 55 -12.36 1.16 -0.65
CA LYS A 55 -12.37 -0.21 -0.13
C LYS A 55 -12.67 -1.26 -1.22
N ARG A 56 -13.56 -0.95 -2.19
CA ARG A 56 -13.87 -1.84 -3.31
C ARG A 56 -12.65 -2.10 -4.21
N TYR A 57 -11.87 -1.07 -4.50
CA TYR A 57 -10.62 -1.20 -5.26
C TYR A 57 -9.57 -1.98 -4.47
N ALA A 58 -9.47 -1.71 -3.17
CA ALA A 58 -8.56 -2.41 -2.28
C ALA A 58 -8.90 -3.90 -2.14
N ALA A 59 -10.17 -4.26 -2.05
CA ALA A 59 -10.61 -5.65 -2.02
C ALA A 59 -10.24 -6.42 -3.31
N ASN A 60 -10.27 -5.76 -4.47
CA ASN A 60 -9.87 -6.41 -5.74
C ASN A 60 -8.37 -6.69 -5.85
N LEU A 61 -7.55 -6.11 -4.97
CA LEU A 61 -6.10 -6.43 -4.90
C LEU A 61 -5.87 -7.91 -4.58
N GLU A 62 -6.76 -8.55 -3.84
CA GLU A 62 -6.72 -9.99 -3.59
C GLU A 62 -6.59 -10.78 -4.90
N SER A 63 -7.53 -10.55 -5.83
CA SER A 63 -7.56 -11.24 -7.12
C SER A 63 -6.38 -10.87 -8.02
N ILE A 64 -5.94 -9.60 -7.99
CA ILE A 64 -4.81 -9.13 -8.77
C ILE A 64 -3.51 -9.77 -8.27
N VAL A 65 -3.26 -9.74 -6.96
CA VAL A 65 -2.06 -10.34 -6.36
C VAL A 65 -2.05 -11.85 -6.59
N ALA A 66 -3.15 -12.53 -6.34
CA ALA A 66 -3.28 -13.97 -6.62
C ALA A 66 -2.98 -14.29 -8.09
N GLY A 67 -3.48 -13.49 -9.03
CA GLY A 67 -3.21 -13.66 -10.46
C GLY A 67 -1.72 -13.45 -10.83
N ILE A 68 -1.04 -12.47 -10.22
CA ILE A 68 0.39 -12.24 -10.39
C ILE A 68 1.19 -13.45 -9.86
N ARG A 69 0.83 -13.98 -8.68
CA ARG A 69 1.46 -15.17 -8.08
C ARG A 69 1.24 -16.42 -8.95
N ALA A 70 0.02 -16.62 -9.46
CA ALA A 70 -0.30 -17.73 -10.36
C ALA A 70 0.50 -17.72 -11.67
N ARG A 71 1.01 -16.56 -12.09
CA ARG A 71 1.93 -16.41 -13.22
C ARG A 71 3.42 -16.62 -12.85
N GLY A 72 3.69 -17.04 -11.62
CA GLY A 72 5.03 -17.35 -11.13
C GLY A 72 5.86 -16.13 -10.71
N SER A 73 5.24 -14.98 -10.49
CA SER A 73 5.95 -13.77 -10.05
C SER A 73 5.72 -13.50 -8.57
N ASN A 74 6.80 -13.37 -7.79
CA ASN A 74 6.79 -12.95 -6.40
C ASN A 74 7.10 -11.44 -6.23
N VAL A 75 6.93 -10.66 -7.31
CA VAL A 75 7.16 -9.21 -7.23
C VAL A 75 6.31 -8.58 -6.12
N PRO A 76 6.91 -7.80 -5.21
CA PRO A 76 6.15 -7.10 -4.19
C PRO A 76 5.16 -6.10 -4.80
N VAL A 77 3.95 -6.09 -4.26
CA VAL A 77 2.89 -5.16 -4.64
C VAL A 77 2.72 -4.12 -3.55
N VAL A 78 2.72 -2.85 -3.95
CA VAL A 78 2.46 -1.70 -3.08
C VAL A 78 1.09 -1.13 -3.41
N ALA A 79 0.18 -1.12 -2.45
CA ALA A 79 -1.09 -0.44 -2.57
C ALA A 79 -0.92 1.07 -2.28
N ASP A 80 -1.35 1.91 -3.21
CA ASP A 80 -1.30 3.37 -3.08
C ASP A 80 -2.68 3.93 -2.70
N ILE A 81 -2.78 4.34 -1.44
CA ILE A 81 -4.02 4.84 -0.85
C ILE A 81 -3.93 6.36 -0.70
N HIS A 82 -4.85 7.07 -1.37
CA HIS A 82 -4.81 8.53 -1.36
C HIS A 82 -5.58 9.16 -0.18
N PHE A 83 -6.79 8.67 0.16
CA PHE A 83 -7.70 9.42 1.06
C PHE A 83 -8.51 8.57 2.04
N LYS A 84 -8.56 7.26 1.89
CA LYS A 84 -9.54 6.41 2.56
C LYS A 84 -8.89 5.44 3.54
N PRO A 85 -9.03 5.65 4.87
CA PRO A 85 -8.50 4.72 5.88
C PRO A 85 -9.02 3.29 5.72
N ASP A 86 -10.31 3.12 5.39
CA ASP A 86 -10.92 1.82 5.16
C ASP A 86 -10.33 1.06 3.96
N ALA A 87 -9.90 1.79 2.92
CA ALA A 87 -9.18 1.20 1.80
C ALA A 87 -7.77 0.74 2.21
N ALA A 88 -7.07 1.48 3.07
CA ALA A 88 -5.77 1.07 3.59
C ALA A 88 -5.88 -0.21 4.44
N LEU A 89 -6.86 -0.27 5.35
CA LEU A 89 -7.12 -1.46 6.18
C LEU A 89 -7.54 -2.68 5.36
N GLU A 90 -8.16 -2.49 4.22
CA GLU A 90 -8.45 -3.59 3.30
C GLU A 90 -7.20 -4.03 2.53
N ALA A 91 -6.44 -3.07 1.97
CA ALA A 91 -5.28 -3.34 1.13
C ALA A 91 -4.14 -4.06 1.89
N VAL A 92 -3.97 -3.77 3.19
CA VAL A 92 -2.93 -4.39 4.02
C VAL A 92 -3.03 -5.91 4.10
N LYS A 93 -4.21 -6.48 3.83
CA LYS A 93 -4.43 -7.94 3.83
C LYS A 93 -3.80 -8.65 2.63
N TRP A 94 -3.53 -7.92 1.54
CA TRP A 94 -3.23 -8.49 0.23
C TRP A 94 -1.88 -8.05 -0.34
N CYS A 95 -1.34 -6.94 0.15
CA CYS A 95 -0.13 -6.32 -0.39
C CYS A 95 1.00 -6.30 0.63
N GLU A 96 2.24 -6.40 0.15
CA GLU A 96 3.44 -6.37 0.98
C GLU A 96 3.73 -4.98 1.57
N MET A 97 3.12 -3.95 1.02
CA MET A 97 3.22 -2.58 1.54
C MET A 97 1.98 -1.75 1.19
N VAL A 98 1.59 -0.89 2.12
CA VAL A 98 0.58 0.14 1.88
C VAL A 98 1.22 1.51 2.02
N ARG A 99 1.10 2.32 0.97
CA ARG A 99 1.50 3.73 0.99
C ARG A 99 0.30 4.60 1.28
N VAL A 100 0.38 5.41 2.32
CA VAL A 100 -0.60 6.45 2.65
C VAL A 100 0.04 7.82 2.58
N ASN A 101 -0.76 8.86 2.31
CA ASN A 101 -0.34 10.24 2.50
C ASN A 101 -0.84 10.72 3.86
N PRO A 102 0.04 11.01 4.84
CA PRO A 102 -0.38 11.37 6.20
C PRO A 102 -1.33 12.57 6.24
N GLY A 103 -1.05 13.62 5.46
CA GLY A 103 -1.88 14.81 5.40
C GLY A 103 -3.28 14.60 4.79
N ASN A 104 -3.47 13.55 3.99
CA ASN A 104 -4.77 13.20 3.41
C ASN A 104 -5.49 12.10 4.19
N TYR A 105 -4.75 11.28 4.91
CA TYR A 105 -5.29 10.14 5.65
C TYR A 105 -6.12 10.58 6.86
N ALA A 106 -5.57 11.52 7.64
CA ALA A 106 -6.18 12.01 8.86
C ALA A 106 -6.93 13.35 8.69
N ASP A 107 -6.55 14.20 7.74
CA ASP A 107 -7.01 15.59 7.67
C ASP A 107 -8.28 15.85 6.86
N SER A 108 -8.94 14.83 6.34
CA SER A 108 -10.22 14.99 5.62
C SER A 108 -10.22 16.13 4.56
N LYS A 109 -9.07 16.41 3.91
CA LYS A 109 -8.86 17.46 2.90
C LYS A 109 -9.11 18.91 3.38
N LYS A 110 -8.92 19.20 4.64
CA LYS A 110 -9.01 20.58 5.12
C LYS A 110 -7.66 21.27 4.93
N PHE A 111 -7.56 22.06 3.85
CA PHE A 111 -6.38 22.90 3.54
C PHE A 111 -6.40 24.25 4.28
N ASP A 112 -7.17 24.37 5.35
CA ASP A 112 -7.25 25.59 6.14
C ASP A 112 -6.06 25.66 7.11
N VAL A 113 -5.33 26.76 7.07
CA VAL A 113 -4.35 27.08 8.11
C VAL A 113 -5.13 27.36 9.39
N ARG A 114 -4.96 26.54 10.41
CA ARG A 114 -5.59 26.70 11.71
C ARG A 114 -4.54 27.02 12.74
N GLU A 115 -4.81 28.05 13.52
CA GLU A 115 -4.09 28.28 14.76
C GLU A 115 -4.78 27.47 15.87
N TYR A 116 -4.03 26.63 16.55
CA TYR A 116 -4.51 25.82 17.66
C TYR A 116 -3.99 26.41 18.98
N THR A 117 -4.81 26.38 20.02
CA THR A 117 -4.30 26.47 21.38
C THR A 117 -3.57 25.17 21.74
N ASP A 118 -2.73 25.18 22.77
CA ASP A 118 -1.98 23.97 23.20
C ASP A 118 -2.91 22.80 23.50
N GLU A 119 -4.07 23.06 24.11
CA GLU A 119 -5.09 22.06 24.41
C GLU A 119 -5.70 21.49 23.13
N GLN A 120 -6.12 22.34 22.19
CA GLN A 120 -6.65 21.91 20.89
C GLN A 120 -5.64 21.13 20.06
N TYR A 121 -4.36 21.47 20.16
CA TYR A 121 -3.28 20.77 19.48
C TYR A 121 -3.09 19.36 20.06
N ALA A 122 -3.15 19.23 21.41
CA ALA A 122 -3.08 17.93 22.06
C ALA A 122 -4.26 17.02 21.68
N ASP A 123 -5.48 17.56 21.63
CA ASP A 123 -6.67 16.82 21.18
C ASP A 123 -6.55 16.37 19.72
N GLU A 124 -6.01 17.21 18.84
CA GLU A 124 -5.81 16.87 17.42
C GLU A 124 -4.75 15.77 17.24
N LEU A 125 -3.66 15.80 18.00
CA LEU A 125 -2.66 14.74 18.00
C LEU A 125 -3.26 13.40 18.45
N ALA A 126 -4.06 13.40 19.52
CA ALA A 126 -4.74 12.19 19.98
C ALA A 126 -5.73 11.63 18.95
N ARG A 127 -6.45 12.51 18.24
CA ARG A 127 -7.33 12.13 17.13
C ARG A 127 -6.56 11.46 15.98
N ILE A 128 -5.44 12.05 15.56
CA ILE A 128 -4.59 11.52 14.50
C ILE A 128 -4.03 10.15 14.89
N GLU A 129 -3.53 10.02 16.12
CA GLU A 129 -3.02 8.76 16.65
C GLU A 129 -4.09 7.66 16.63
N ALA A 130 -5.30 7.96 17.12
CA ALA A 130 -6.42 7.03 17.11
C ALA A 130 -6.82 6.59 15.70
N GLU A 131 -6.70 7.45 14.69
CA GLU A 131 -7.01 7.13 13.30
C GLU A 131 -5.94 6.26 12.63
N PHE A 132 -4.66 6.41 13.01
CA PHE A 132 -3.55 5.59 12.49
C PHE A 132 -3.37 4.27 13.23
N ALA A 133 -3.76 4.17 14.50
CA ALA A 133 -3.55 2.99 15.34
C ALA A 133 -4.08 1.67 14.71
N PRO A 134 -5.27 1.62 14.07
CA PRO A 134 -5.76 0.40 13.44
C PRO A 134 -4.87 -0.08 12.29
N LEU A 135 -4.34 0.84 11.47
CA LEU A 135 -3.43 0.50 10.36
C LEU A 135 -2.09 -0.01 10.89
N ALA A 136 -1.50 0.67 11.86
CA ALA A 136 -0.25 0.26 12.50
C ALA A 136 -0.38 -1.12 13.15
N SER A 137 -1.47 -1.38 13.87
CA SER A 137 -1.75 -2.69 14.48
C SER A 137 -1.89 -3.79 13.43
N SER A 138 -2.58 -3.52 12.33
CA SER A 138 -2.75 -4.49 11.25
C SER A 138 -1.41 -4.87 10.61
N LEU A 139 -0.52 -3.89 10.39
CA LEU A 139 0.81 -4.14 9.82
C LEU A 139 1.71 -4.96 10.75
N LEU A 140 1.58 -4.80 12.06
CA LEU A 140 2.37 -5.54 13.06
C LEU A 140 1.89 -6.99 13.27
N THR A 141 0.62 -7.27 12.96
CA THR A 141 -0.01 -8.58 13.18
C THR A 141 -0.09 -9.46 11.94
N LEU A 142 0.29 -8.94 10.77
CA LEU A 142 0.36 -9.76 9.58
C LEU A 142 1.39 -10.87 9.80
N PRO A 143 1.02 -12.16 9.61
CA PRO A 143 2.01 -13.22 9.60
C PRO A 143 3.02 -12.90 8.49
N ALA A 144 4.30 -13.09 8.78
CA ALA A 144 5.28 -13.22 7.70
C ALA A 144 4.69 -14.22 6.70
N THR A 145 4.64 -13.82 5.41
CA THR A 145 4.07 -14.65 4.34
C THR A 145 4.50 -16.10 4.55
N PRO A 146 3.55 -17.08 4.57
CA PRO A 146 3.91 -18.47 4.71
C PRO A 146 4.92 -18.84 3.62
N SER A 147 6.09 -19.28 4.03
CA SER A 147 7.00 -20.00 3.15
C SER A 147 6.40 -21.38 2.96
N ASP A 148 5.80 -21.66 1.81
CA ASP A 148 5.57 -23.02 1.32
C ASP A 148 6.84 -23.61 0.74
#